data_d16d644692c8013cac3a0aae96e9e72a
#
_entry.id   d16d644692c8013cac3a0aae96e9e72a
#
_cell.length_a   1.000
_cell.length_b   1.000
_cell.length_c   1.000
_cell.angle_alpha   90.00
_cell.angle_beta   90.00
_cell.angle_gamma   90.00
#
_symmetry.space_group_name_H-M   'P 1'
#
loop_
_entity.id
_entity.type
_entity.pdbx_description
1 polymer ?
#
loop_
_entity_poly.entity_id
_entity_poly.type
_entity_poly.pdbx_seq_one_letter_code
_entity_poly.pdbx_strand_id
1 'polypeptide(L)'
;MLYDKLNCHKHYHLQRRSQNMAFAEKLKSLRKQASMSQEQLAEKLGVSRQAVTKWETDTGIPDIENIKSISSLFDISIDELLSNENASQKKSEHLFESVTEYDIDEPKRYDMKFGGAKRFVLCGYKGEKIRIRLVSDTLSTLQNDFKIKIDDIRKRIDVDVKRMNGVTEATAKEAVSIFVQIPSPYIGQIECAVNTETVEIHSLECDSIELDVKTSHVTLDDISGTV
;
A
#
# COMPACT_ATOMS: atom_id res chain seq x y z
N MET A 1 -28.24 -2.21 1.50
CA MET A 1 -27.62 -0.87 1.59
C MET A 1 -26.73 -0.83 2.83
N LEU A 2 -25.68 -1.70 2.87
CA LEU A 2 -24.78 -1.91 4.04
C LEU A 2 -23.48 -2.60 3.57
N TYR A 3 -22.87 -2.13 2.46
CA TYR A 3 -21.72 -2.85 1.87
C TYR A 3 -20.41 -2.05 1.76
N ASP A 4 -20.34 -0.74 2.09
CA ASP A 4 -19.18 0.08 1.69
C ASP A 4 -18.42 0.85 2.78
N LYS A 5 -18.70 0.67 4.07
CA LYS A 5 -17.89 1.29 5.13
C LYS A 5 -16.57 0.59 5.45
N LEU A 6 -16.17 -0.40 4.64
CA LEU A 6 -15.07 -1.33 4.96
C LEU A 6 -13.84 -1.23 4.05
N ASN A 7 -13.83 -0.40 3.00
CA ASN A 7 -12.78 -0.55 1.98
C ASN A 7 -11.43 0.12 2.33
N CYS A 8 -11.42 1.26 2.99
CA CYS A 8 -10.14 1.84 3.45
C CYS A 8 -9.60 1.09 4.68
N HIS A 9 -10.51 0.60 5.56
CA HIS A 9 -10.15 -0.27 6.69
C HIS A 9 -9.88 -1.72 6.25
N LYS A 10 -10.53 -2.21 5.18
CA LYS A 10 -10.23 -3.52 4.59
C LYS A 10 -8.87 -3.59 3.95
N HIS A 11 -8.35 -2.52 3.33
CA HIS A 11 -6.99 -2.55 2.80
C HIS A 11 -5.95 -2.68 3.92
N TYR A 12 -6.17 -2.06 5.09
CA TYR A 12 -5.28 -2.20 6.25
C TYR A 12 -5.46 -3.54 6.99
N HIS A 13 -6.68 -4.06 7.08
CA HIS A 13 -6.95 -5.40 7.62
C HIS A 13 -6.71 -6.53 6.63
N LEU A 14 -6.83 -6.27 5.31
CA LEU A 14 -6.45 -7.22 4.26
C LEU A 14 -4.93 -7.37 4.19
N GLN A 15 -4.14 -6.34 4.47
CA GLN A 15 -2.68 -6.50 4.61
C GLN A 15 -2.31 -7.38 5.81
N ARG A 16 -3.01 -7.30 6.95
CA ARG A 16 -2.77 -8.23 8.08
C ARG A 16 -3.28 -9.65 7.81
N ARG A 17 -4.44 -9.81 7.16
CA ARG A 17 -4.93 -11.13 6.71
C ARG A 17 -4.11 -11.69 5.55
N SER A 18 -3.65 -10.82 4.63
CA SER A 18 -2.78 -11.17 3.51
C SER A 18 -1.39 -11.64 3.97
N GLN A 19 -0.82 -11.06 5.03
CA GLN A 19 0.46 -11.52 5.57
C GLN A 19 0.35 -12.96 6.11
N ASN A 20 -0.73 -13.31 6.80
CA ASN A 20 -0.93 -14.66 7.30
C ASN A 20 -1.34 -15.64 6.19
N MET A 21 -2.15 -15.23 5.22
CA MET A 21 -2.51 -16.06 4.07
C MET A 21 -1.28 -16.43 3.22
N ALA A 22 -0.33 -15.52 3.05
CA ALA A 22 0.88 -15.81 2.29
C ALA A 22 1.74 -16.90 2.94
N PHE A 23 1.92 -16.88 4.27
CA PHE A 23 2.63 -17.94 4.98
C PHE A 23 1.93 -19.30 4.83
N ALA A 24 0.61 -19.35 5.06
CA ALA A 24 -0.18 -20.56 4.97
C ALA A 24 -0.12 -21.20 3.57
N GLU A 25 -0.29 -20.38 2.54
CA GLU A 25 -0.22 -20.82 1.15
C GLU A 25 1.20 -21.25 0.77
N LYS A 26 2.21 -20.52 1.23
CA LYS A 26 3.62 -20.83 0.98
C LYS A 26 4.02 -22.15 1.63
N LEU A 27 3.69 -22.34 2.91
CA LEU A 27 3.95 -23.60 3.62
C LEU A 27 3.29 -24.77 2.89
N LYS A 28 2.03 -24.62 2.50
CA LYS A 28 1.29 -25.63 1.73
C LYS A 28 1.93 -25.93 0.36
N SER A 29 2.44 -24.90 -0.31
CA SER A 29 3.15 -25.04 -1.58
C SER A 29 4.46 -25.78 -1.43
N LEU A 30 5.31 -25.39 -0.47
CA LEU A 30 6.57 -26.04 -0.17
C LEU A 30 6.39 -27.51 0.19
N ARG A 31 5.42 -27.83 1.04
CA ARG A 31 5.08 -29.21 1.37
C ARG A 31 4.67 -30.02 0.14
N LYS A 32 3.82 -29.46 -0.74
CA LYS A 32 3.39 -30.15 -1.97
C LYS A 32 4.54 -30.33 -2.95
N GLN A 33 5.43 -29.35 -3.12
CA GLN A 33 6.62 -29.45 -3.96
C GLN A 33 7.55 -30.56 -3.46
N ALA A 34 7.68 -30.70 -2.15
CA ALA A 34 8.43 -31.80 -1.53
C ALA A 34 7.66 -33.13 -1.52
N SER A 35 6.48 -33.21 -2.17
CA SER A 35 5.62 -34.39 -2.23
C SER A 35 5.24 -34.98 -0.87
N MET A 36 5.13 -34.13 0.17
CA MET A 36 4.81 -34.55 1.53
C MET A 36 3.31 -34.43 1.82
N SER A 37 2.76 -35.36 2.62
CA SER A 37 1.47 -35.18 3.30
C SER A 37 1.61 -34.24 4.50
N GLN A 38 0.49 -33.71 5.03
CA GLN A 38 0.51 -32.92 6.28
C GLN A 38 1.04 -33.74 7.48
N GLU A 39 0.79 -35.03 7.50
CA GLU A 39 1.27 -35.96 8.49
C GLU A 39 2.81 -36.08 8.44
N GLN A 40 3.37 -36.27 7.24
CA GLN A 40 4.81 -36.34 7.02
C GLN A 40 5.55 -35.06 7.36
N LEU A 41 4.93 -33.90 7.05
CA LEU A 41 5.48 -32.60 7.45
C LEU A 41 5.47 -32.46 8.98
N ALA A 42 4.37 -32.83 9.64
CA ALA A 42 4.23 -32.77 11.08
C ALA A 42 5.29 -33.67 11.78
N GLU A 43 5.49 -34.86 11.29
CA GLU A 43 6.52 -35.79 11.78
C GLU A 43 7.94 -35.20 11.69
N LYS A 44 8.29 -34.62 10.53
CA LYS A 44 9.59 -33.97 10.32
C LYS A 44 9.82 -32.74 11.20
N LEU A 45 8.76 -32.01 11.52
CA LEU A 45 8.83 -30.82 12.39
C LEU A 45 8.66 -31.15 13.89
N GLY A 46 8.34 -32.41 14.24
CA GLY A 46 8.08 -32.82 15.62
C GLY A 46 6.80 -32.21 16.21
N VAL A 47 5.80 -31.91 15.40
CA VAL A 47 4.53 -31.29 15.81
C VAL A 47 3.32 -32.19 15.47
N SER A 48 2.15 -31.82 15.94
CA SER A 48 0.94 -32.55 15.58
C SER A 48 0.48 -32.20 14.15
N ARG A 49 -0.17 -33.13 13.43
CA ARG A 49 -0.83 -32.87 12.15
C ARG A 49 -1.82 -31.72 12.23
N GLN A 50 -2.52 -31.60 13.38
CA GLN A 50 -3.47 -30.51 13.61
C GLN A 50 -2.79 -29.14 13.62
N ALA A 51 -1.55 -29.03 14.13
CA ALA A 51 -0.77 -27.81 14.08
C ALA A 51 -0.47 -27.41 12.63
N VAL A 52 0.02 -28.33 11.80
CA VAL A 52 0.26 -28.10 10.38
C VAL A 52 -1.02 -27.70 9.66
N THR A 53 -2.15 -28.38 9.95
CA THR A 53 -3.45 -28.00 9.37
C THR A 53 -3.85 -26.57 9.72
N LYS A 54 -3.70 -26.15 10.98
CA LYS A 54 -3.98 -24.77 11.42
C LYS A 54 -3.09 -23.76 10.71
N TRP A 55 -1.82 -24.05 10.53
CA TRP A 55 -0.88 -23.18 9.83
C TRP A 55 -1.20 -23.05 8.35
N GLU A 56 -1.57 -24.13 7.67
CA GLU A 56 -1.95 -24.10 6.24
C GLU A 56 -3.36 -23.56 5.95
N THR A 57 -4.20 -23.41 6.97
CA THR A 57 -5.55 -22.84 6.86
C THR A 57 -5.68 -21.46 7.50
N ASP A 58 -4.57 -20.84 7.91
CA ASP A 58 -4.52 -19.53 8.55
C ASP A 58 -5.37 -19.41 9.84
N THR A 59 -5.56 -20.54 10.52
CA THR A 59 -6.27 -20.60 11.81
C THR A 59 -5.34 -20.66 13.01
N GLY A 60 -4.02 -20.60 12.77
CA GLY A 60 -2.96 -20.56 13.76
C GLY A 60 -1.63 -20.18 13.16
N ILE A 61 -0.73 -19.65 13.97
CA ILE A 61 0.62 -19.24 13.59
C ILE A 61 1.63 -20.13 14.30
N PRO A 62 2.68 -20.65 13.62
CA PRO A 62 3.77 -21.36 14.29
C PRO A 62 4.56 -20.41 15.19
N ASP A 63 5.11 -20.92 16.27
CA ASP A 63 6.09 -20.20 17.08
C ASP A 63 7.44 -20.06 16.36
N ILE A 64 8.34 -19.26 16.93
CA ILE A 64 9.63 -18.93 16.30
C ILE A 64 10.51 -20.18 16.07
N GLU A 65 10.44 -21.18 16.93
CA GLU A 65 11.24 -22.40 16.79
C GLU A 65 10.70 -23.27 15.64
N ASN A 66 9.39 -23.34 15.49
CA ASN A 66 8.76 -24.00 14.35
C ASN A 66 9.04 -23.26 13.03
N ILE A 67 9.06 -21.92 13.02
CA ILE A 67 9.44 -21.12 11.85
C ILE A 67 10.89 -21.43 11.42
N LYS A 68 11.83 -21.50 12.36
CA LYS A 68 13.23 -21.89 12.10
C LYS A 68 13.33 -23.32 11.55
N SER A 69 12.57 -24.24 12.13
CA SER A 69 12.54 -25.64 11.69
C SER A 69 11.99 -25.79 10.27
N ILE A 70 10.94 -25.06 9.92
CA ILE A 70 10.37 -25.01 8.58
C ILE A 70 11.39 -24.42 7.59
N SER A 71 12.03 -23.29 7.93
CA SER A 71 13.08 -22.64 7.14
C SER A 71 14.22 -23.63 6.83
N SER A 72 14.72 -24.32 7.85
CA SER A 72 15.79 -25.32 7.71
C SER A 72 15.34 -26.54 6.90
N LEU A 73 14.11 -27.03 7.07
CA LEU A 73 13.60 -28.21 6.38
C LEU A 73 13.49 -27.99 4.88
N PHE A 74 13.10 -26.77 4.45
CA PHE A 74 12.91 -26.44 3.05
C PHE A 74 14.08 -25.66 2.44
N ASP A 75 15.16 -25.43 3.21
CA ASP A 75 16.35 -24.69 2.78
C ASP A 75 16.02 -23.30 2.20
N ILE A 76 15.17 -22.57 2.90
CA ILE A 76 14.78 -21.18 2.57
C ILE A 76 15.02 -20.26 3.76
N SER A 77 15.27 -18.98 3.52
CA SER A 77 15.43 -18.02 4.62
C SER A 77 14.10 -17.79 5.36
N ILE A 78 14.18 -17.39 6.64
CA ILE A 78 12.99 -17.01 7.42
C ILE A 78 12.28 -15.81 6.74
N ASP A 79 13.05 -14.86 6.23
CA ASP A 79 12.50 -13.69 5.51
C ASP A 79 11.74 -14.15 4.27
N GLU A 80 12.30 -15.09 3.52
CA GLU A 80 11.62 -15.66 2.35
C GLU A 80 10.38 -16.46 2.76
N LEU A 81 10.42 -17.23 3.84
CA LEU A 81 9.27 -17.97 4.36
C LEU A 81 8.13 -17.07 4.80
N LEU A 82 8.45 -15.91 5.39
CA LEU A 82 7.49 -14.93 5.91
C LEU A 82 7.11 -13.84 4.90
N SER A 83 7.82 -13.72 3.76
CA SER A 83 7.51 -12.76 2.72
C SER A 83 6.22 -13.11 1.98
N ASN A 84 5.47 -12.12 1.57
CA ASN A 84 4.21 -12.24 0.83
C ASN A 84 4.39 -12.56 -0.67
N GLU A 85 5.45 -13.27 -1.05
CA GLU A 85 5.70 -13.57 -2.46
C GLU A 85 4.92 -14.81 -2.89
N ASN A 86 3.91 -14.62 -3.71
CA ASN A 86 3.38 -15.66 -4.58
C ASN A 86 4.51 -16.05 -5.55
N ALA A 87 5.15 -17.20 -5.30
CA ALA A 87 6.14 -17.79 -6.18
C ALA A 87 5.47 -18.30 -7.47
N SER A 88 5.18 -17.40 -8.36
CA SER A 88 4.96 -17.63 -9.78
C SER A 88 5.66 -16.49 -10.51
N GLN A 89 6.95 -16.68 -10.80
CA GLN A 89 7.72 -15.93 -11.80
C GLN A 89 7.28 -14.46 -12.01
N LYS A 90 7.42 -13.62 -10.99
CA LYS A 90 7.68 -12.20 -11.18
C LYS A 90 8.94 -11.88 -10.39
N LYS A 91 9.93 -11.29 -11.09
CA LYS A 91 11.07 -10.60 -10.47
C LYS A 91 10.59 -9.97 -9.18
N SER A 92 11.32 -10.14 -8.09
CA SER A 92 11.13 -9.36 -6.86
C SER A 92 11.18 -7.88 -7.25
N GLU A 93 10.02 -7.32 -7.52
CA GLU A 93 9.88 -5.88 -7.68
C GLU A 93 10.06 -5.31 -6.27
N HIS A 94 11.31 -5.01 -5.89
CA HIS A 94 11.56 -4.14 -4.76
C HIS A 94 10.86 -2.82 -5.04
N LEU A 95 9.75 -2.57 -4.36
CA LEU A 95 9.10 -1.28 -4.42
C LEU A 95 9.92 -0.30 -3.59
N PHE A 96 10.50 0.67 -4.26
CA PHE A 96 11.13 1.81 -3.60
C PHE A 96 10.03 2.75 -3.12
N GLU A 97 10.16 3.25 -1.92
CA GLU A 97 9.14 4.07 -1.28
C GLU A 97 9.76 5.32 -0.65
N SER A 98 9.04 6.43 -0.78
CA SER A 98 9.32 7.68 -0.07
C SER A 98 8.05 8.18 0.58
N VAL A 99 8.06 8.40 1.90
CA VAL A 99 6.90 8.85 2.68
C VAL A 99 7.20 10.21 3.28
N THR A 100 6.26 11.14 3.10
CA THR A 100 6.26 12.45 3.76
C THR A 100 4.99 12.58 4.59
N GLU A 101 5.13 12.91 5.86
CA GLU A 101 4.02 13.14 6.77
C GLU A 101 4.05 14.58 7.29
N TYR A 102 2.87 15.16 7.49
CA TYR A 102 2.69 16.50 8.06
C TYR A 102 1.51 16.50 9.04
N ASP A 103 1.74 16.98 10.25
CA ASP A 103 0.71 17.09 11.29
C ASP A 103 -0.31 18.17 10.94
N ILE A 104 -1.59 17.89 11.17
CA ILE A 104 -2.69 18.81 10.92
C ILE A 104 -3.69 18.73 12.06
N ASP A 105 -4.20 19.88 12.49
CA ASP A 105 -5.00 20.05 13.71
C ASP A 105 -6.34 20.76 13.49
N GLU A 106 -6.59 21.28 12.29
CA GLU A 106 -7.84 21.96 11.95
C GLU A 106 -8.23 21.73 10.48
N PRO A 107 -9.52 21.93 10.10
CA PRO A 107 -9.94 21.85 8.70
C PRO A 107 -9.23 22.89 7.83
N LYS A 108 -8.71 22.43 6.70
CA LYS A 108 -7.93 23.22 5.74
C LYS A 108 -8.51 23.10 4.33
N ARG A 109 -8.19 24.09 3.48
CA ARG A 109 -8.24 23.99 2.04
C ARG A 109 -6.91 23.44 1.54
N TYR A 110 -6.95 22.54 0.60
CA TYR A 110 -5.77 21.90 0.01
C TYR A 110 -5.58 22.34 -1.42
N ASP A 111 -4.41 22.86 -1.77
CA ASP A 111 -3.95 23.13 -3.13
C ASP A 111 -2.77 22.23 -3.43
N MET A 112 -2.98 21.18 -4.23
CA MET A 112 -2.03 20.09 -4.41
C MET A 112 -1.59 19.96 -5.86
N LYS A 113 -0.27 19.96 -6.10
CA LYS A 113 0.34 19.87 -7.44
C LYS A 113 1.35 18.73 -7.48
N PHE A 114 1.01 17.68 -8.21
CA PHE A 114 1.82 16.45 -8.26
C PHE A 114 2.60 16.28 -9.56
N GLY A 115 2.18 16.93 -10.65
CA GLY A 115 2.80 16.74 -11.97
C GLY A 115 2.51 15.34 -12.53
N GLY A 116 3.51 14.71 -13.19
CA GLY A 116 3.36 13.39 -13.80
C GLY A 116 3.38 12.25 -12.80
N ALA A 117 2.47 11.27 -12.93
CA ALA A 117 2.44 10.03 -12.17
C ALA A 117 1.87 8.88 -13.01
N LYS A 118 2.27 7.63 -12.73
CA LYS A 118 1.71 6.41 -13.30
C LYS A 118 0.29 6.17 -12.80
N ARG A 119 0.09 6.38 -11.51
CA ARG A 119 -1.20 6.25 -10.80
C ARG A 119 -1.26 7.28 -9.69
N PHE A 120 -2.44 7.85 -9.50
CA PHE A 120 -2.70 8.77 -8.40
C PHE A 120 -3.89 8.29 -7.58
N VAL A 121 -3.72 8.19 -6.28
CA VAL A 121 -4.77 7.79 -5.33
C VAL A 121 -4.87 8.83 -4.24
N LEU A 122 -6.08 9.35 -4.02
CA LEU A 122 -6.40 10.27 -2.94
C LEU A 122 -7.49 9.65 -2.07
N CYS A 123 -7.29 9.61 -0.74
CA CYS A 123 -8.31 9.11 0.16
C CYS A 123 -8.36 9.87 1.49
N GLY A 124 -9.57 9.96 2.04
CA GLY A 124 -9.79 10.31 3.43
C GLY A 124 -9.48 9.13 4.35
N TYR A 125 -8.95 9.40 5.53
CA TYR A 125 -8.67 8.34 6.50
C TYR A 125 -8.81 8.83 7.95
N LYS A 126 -8.89 7.88 8.89
CA LYS A 126 -8.89 8.18 10.32
C LYS A 126 -7.47 8.32 10.84
N GLY A 127 -6.99 9.53 10.96
CA GLY A 127 -5.64 9.86 11.44
C GLY A 127 -5.50 11.34 11.75
N GLU A 128 -4.28 11.77 12.01
CA GLU A 128 -3.93 13.15 12.42
C GLU A 128 -2.91 13.80 11.47
N LYS A 129 -2.41 13.06 10.45
CA LYS A 129 -1.36 13.54 9.56
C LYS A 129 -1.76 13.42 8.10
N ILE A 130 -1.42 14.40 7.31
CA ILE A 130 -1.37 14.20 5.86
C ILE A 130 -0.22 13.25 5.57
N ARG A 131 -0.45 12.25 4.73
CA ARG A 131 0.57 11.32 4.25
C ARG A 131 0.65 11.34 2.75
N ILE A 132 1.83 11.59 2.21
CA ILE A 132 2.11 11.54 0.78
C ILE A 132 3.18 10.49 0.58
N ARG A 133 2.81 9.44 -0.15
CA ARG A 133 3.65 8.29 -0.42
C ARG A 133 3.91 8.18 -1.91
N LEU A 134 5.17 8.19 -2.29
CA LEU A 134 5.64 7.91 -3.64
C LEU A 134 6.15 6.48 -3.67
N VAL A 135 5.76 5.71 -4.68
CA VAL A 135 6.16 4.32 -4.85
C VAL A 135 6.63 4.10 -6.29
N SER A 136 7.73 3.39 -6.46
CA SER A 136 8.26 3.00 -7.77
C SER A 136 8.84 1.59 -7.73
N ASP A 137 8.70 0.87 -8.83
CA ASP A 137 9.34 -0.42 -9.08
C ASP A 137 10.70 -0.29 -9.78
N THR A 138 11.03 0.91 -10.27
CA THR A 138 12.24 1.16 -11.09
C THR A 138 13.16 2.22 -10.51
N LEU A 139 12.65 3.26 -9.82
CA LEU A 139 13.42 4.37 -9.29
C LEU A 139 13.84 4.11 -7.84
N SER A 140 15.06 3.64 -7.64
CA SER A 140 15.61 3.34 -6.29
C SER A 140 15.93 4.57 -5.46
N THR A 141 15.97 5.76 -6.05
CA THR A 141 16.41 7.03 -5.44
C THR A 141 15.27 8.02 -5.24
N LEU A 142 14.03 7.55 -5.07
CA LEU A 142 12.82 8.38 -4.93
C LEU A 142 12.98 9.57 -3.97
N GLN A 143 13.63 9.37 -2.82
CA GLN A 143 13.84 10.41 -1.82
C GLN A 143 14.73 11.55 -2.31
N ASN A 144 15.63 11.27 -3.25
CA ASN A 144 16.53 12.26 -3.85
C ASN A 144 15.94 12.86 -5.13
N ASP A 145 15.14 12.06 -5.85
CA ASP A 145 14.59 12.40 -7.15
C ASP A 145 13.30 13.22 -7.07
N PHE A 146 12.64 13.20 -5.91
CA PHE A 146 11.44 13.96 -5.66
C PHE A 146 11.54 14.72 -4.35
N LYS A 147 11.16 15.99 -4.39
CA LYS A 147 11.04 16.83 -3.19
C LYS A 147 9.60 17.22 -3.00
N ILE A 148 9.02 16.80 -1.89
CA ILE A 148 7.68 17.20 -1.46
C ILE A 148 7.82 18.44 -0.58
N LYS A 149 7.17 19.52 -0.99
CA LYS A 149 7.07 20.77 -0.24
C LYS A 149 5.65 20.89 0.29
N ILE A 150 5.51 21.12 1.57
CA ILE A 150 4.22 21.38 2.23
C ILE A 150 4.35 22.75 2.91
N ASP A 151 3.50 23.69 2.49
CA ASP A 151 3.41 25.01 3.09
C ASP A 151 2.03 25.14 3.77
N ASP A 152 2.02 25.25 5.09
CA ASP A 152 0.80 25.54 5.86
C ASP A 152 0.64 27.06 6.02
N ILE A 153 -0.33 27.63 5.32
CA ILE A 153 -0.58 29.05 5.30
C ILE A 153 -1.98 29.32 5.84
N ARG A 154 -2.08 29.48 7.14
CA ARG A 154 -3.37 29.71 7.85
C ARG A 154 -4.34 28.55 7.60
N LYS A 155 -5.42 28.80 6.82
CA LYS A 155 -6.46 27.81 6.50
C LYS A 155 -6.20 27.07 5.18
N ARG A 156 -4.99 27.16 4.61
CA ARG A 156 -4.62 26.52 3.36
C ARG A 156 -3.33 25.73 3.50
N ILE A 157 -3.31 24.55 2.94
CA ILE A 157 -2.12 23.72 2.77
C ILE A 157 -1.81 23.62 1.28
N ASP A 158 -0.62 24.08 0.91
CA ASP A 158 -0.09 23.94 -0.42
C ASP A 158 0.87 22.74 -0.46
N VAL A 159 0.63 21.79 -1.35
CA VAL A 159 1.49 20.64 -1.58
C VAL A 159 2.05 20.69 -2.99
N ASP A 160 3.37 20.70 -3.11
CA ASP A 160 4.06 20.73 -4.41
C ASP A 160 5.10 19.60 -4.47
N VAL A 161 4.96 18.71 -5.44
CA VAL A 161 5.91 17.63 -5.70
C VAL A 161 6.82 17.99 -6.84
N LYS A 162 8.06 18.35 -6.50
CA LYS A 162 9.11 18.74 -7.47
C LYS A 162 9.96 17.56 -7.86
N ARG A 163 10.20 17.41 -9.15
CA ARG A 163 11.17 16.48 -9.71
C ARG A 163 12.56 17.07 -9.65
N MET A 164 13.53 16.26 -9.26
CA MET A 164 14.95 16.61 -9.11
C MET A 164 15.79 15.69 -9.99
N ASN A 165 17.10 15.90 -10.01
CA ASN A 165 18.10 15.00 -10.58
C ASN A 165 17.83 14.55 -12.03
N GLY A 166 17.16 15.40 -12.83
CA GLY A 166 16.90 15.11 -14.24
C GLY A 166 15.68 14.17 -14.48
N VAL A 167 14.92 13.82 -13.46
CA VAL A 167 13.67 13.06 -13.65
C VAL A 167 12.68 13.88 -14.46
N THR A 168 12.30 13.37 -15.63
CA THR A 168 11.34 14.01 -16.50
C THR A 168 9.90 13.69 -16.09
N GLU A 169 8.94 14.44 -16.62
CA GLU A 169 7.52 14.13 -16.41
C GLU A 169 7.13 12.79 -17.03
N ALA A 170 7.68 12.46 -18.19
CA ALA A 170 7.48 11.17 -18.83
C ALA A 170 7.97 10.02 -17.95
N THR A 171 9.17 10.13 -17.39
CA THR A 171 9.72 9.13 -16.45
C THR A 171 8.82 8.96 -15.22
N ALA A 172 8.32 10.05 -14.65
CA ALA A 172 7.42 10.00 -13.50
C ALA A 172 6.09 9.32 -13.85
N LYS A 173 5.54 9.58 -15.04
CA LYS A 173 4.31 8.93 -15.55
C LYS A 173 4.46 7.43 -15.77
N GLU A 174 5.64 6.96 -16.10
CA GLU A 174 5.89 5.53 -16.29
C GLU A 174 6.22 4.80 -15.00
N ALA A 175 6.89 5.48 -14.06
CA ALA A 175 7.58 4.81 -12.96
C ALA A 175 6.99 5.09 -11.57
N VAL A 176 6.23 6.17 -11.35
CA VAL A 176 5.88 6.62 -9.99
C VAL A 176 4.38 6.59 -9.75
N SER A 177 3.96 5.85 -8.74
CA SER A 177 2.61 5.92 -8.19
C SER A 177 2.59 6.83 -6.96
N ILE A 178 1.57 7.69 -6.86
CA ILE A 178 1.40 8.67 -5.78
C ILE A 178 0.15 8.33 -4.99
N PHE A 179 0.30 8.21 -3.68
CA PHE A 179 -0.79 7.98 -2.74
C PHE A 179 -0.85 9.13 -1.75
N VAL A 180 -2.02 9.75 -1.62
CA VAL A 180 -2.28 10.85 -0.70
C VAL A 180 -3.37 10.45 0.27
N GLN A 181 -3.10 10.58 1.55
CA GLN A 181 -4.07 10.34 2.62
C GLN A 181 -4.25 11.62 3.43
N ILE A 182 -5.49 12.08 3.55
CA ILE A 182 -5.85 13.27 4.33
C ILE A 182 -6.75 12.84 5.48
N PRO A 183 -6.50 13.30 6.72
CA PRO A 183 -7.40 13.02 7.84
C PRO A 183 -8.80 13.54 7.59
N SER A 184 -9.81 12.66 7.60
CA SER A 184 -11.19 12.99 7.25
C SER A 184 -11.79 14.18 8.03
N PRO A 185 -11.49 14.39 9.34
CA PRO A 185 -12.04 15.53 10.06
C PRO A 185 -11.49 16.90 9.60
N TYR A 186 -10.39 16.90 8.84
CA TYR A 186 -9.67 18.12 8.47
C TYR A 186 -9.74 18.44 6.99
N ILE A 187 -10.66 17.81 6.26
CA ILE A 187 -10.86 18.04 4.84
C ILE A 187 -11.92 19.13 4.66
N GLY A 188 -11.51 20.29 4.12
CA GLY A 188 -12.40 21.33 3.64
C GLY A 188 -12.54 21.24 2.12
N GLN A 189 -11.91 22.17 1.40
CA GLN A 189 -11.90 22.20 -0.06
C GLN A 189 -10.60 21.59 -0.59
N ILE A 190 -10.69 20.89 -1.71
CA ILE A 190 -9.52 20.27 -2.37
C ILE A 190 -9.43 20.81 -3.80
N GLU A 191 -8.26 21.35 -4.16
CA GLU A 191 -7.82 21.57 -5.53
C GLU A 191 -6.63 20.66 -5.80
N CYS A 192 -6.71 19.81 -6.82
CA CYS A 192 -5.68 18.84 -7.13
C CYS A 192 -5.34 18.84 -8.61
N ALA A 193 -4.06 19.07 -8.92
CA ALA A 193 -3.52 19.02 -10.28
C ALA A 193 -2.58 17.82 -10.42
N VAL A 194 -2.88 16.89 -11.34
CA VAL A 194 -2.05 15.73 -11.65
C VAL A 194 -2.15 15.30 -13.10
N ASN A 195 -1.05 14.86 -13.68
CA ASN A 195 -0.98 14.31 -15.04
C ASN A 195 -0.69 12.80 -14.96
N THR A 196 -1.71 11.97 -15.08
CA THR A 196 -1.61 10.51 -14.90
C THR A 196 -2.63 9.78 -15.77
N GLU A 197 -2.43 8.49 -16.01
CA GLU A 197 -3.42 7.67 -16.72
C GLU A 197 -4.61 7.29 -15.85
N THR A 198 -4.40 7.14 -14.54
CA THR A 198 -5.43 6.67 -13.61
C THR A 198 -5.48 7.54 -12.36
N VAL A 199 -6.65 8.07 -12.07
CA VAL A 199 -6.99 8.78 -10.83
C VAL A 199 -8.03 7.97 -10.06
N GLU A 200 -7.77 7.72 -8.79
CA GLU A 200 -8.70 7.06 -7.89
C GLU A 200 -8.89 7.92 -6.64
N ILE A 201 -10.13 8.21 -6.29
CA ILE A 201 -10.48 9.00 -5.11
C ILE A 201 -11.49 8.21 -4.30
N HIS A 202 -11.18 7.99 -3.01
CA HIS A 202 -11.99 7.15 -2.14
C HIS A 202 -12.26 7.76 -0.77
N SER A 203 -13.43 7.47 -0.21
CA SER A 203 -13.79 7.76 1.20
C SER A 203 -13.50 9.21 1.57
N LEU A 204 -13.97 10.16 0.75
CA LEU A 204 -13.68 11.56 0.88
C LEU A 204 -14.96 12.34 1.17
N GLU A 205 -15.02 12.95 2.35
CA GLU A 205 -16.05 13.89 2.74
C GLU A 205 -15.45 15.28 2.76
N CYS A 206 -15.86 16.16 1.83
CA CYS A 206 -15.30 17.50 1.65
C CYS A 206 -16.38 18.50 1.21
N ASP A 207 -16.11 19.80 1.37
CA ASP A 207 -17.01 20.86 0.89
C ASP A 207 -17.07 20.87 -0.65
N SER A 208 -15.89 20.79 -1.27
CA SER A 208 -15.75 20.68 -2.72
C SER A 208 -14.41 20.07 -3.11
N ILE A 209 -14.40 19.43 -4.28
CA ILE A 209 -13.16 18.95 -4.91
C ILE A 209 -13.10 19.43 -6.36
N GLU A 210 -11.99 20.09 -6.72
CA GLU A 210 -11.68 20.51 -8.08
C GLU A 210 -10.47 19.74 -8.58
N LEU A 211 -10.60 19.08 -9.73
CA LEU A 211 -9.58 18.24 -10.32
C LEU A 211 -9.12 18.82 -11.66
N ASP A 212 -7.88 19.30 -11.72
CA ASP A 212 -7.17 19.57 -12.98
C ASP A 212 -6.35 18.35 -13.36
N VAL A 213 -6.98 17.41 -14.05
CA VAL A 213 -6.37 16.12 -14.37
C VAL A 213 -6.29 15.89 -15.87
N LYS A 214 -5.09 15.48 -16.33
CA LYS A 214 -4.90 14.93 -17.68
C LYS A 214 -4.84 13.42 -17.55
N THR A 215 -6.00 12.77 -17.67
CA THR A 215 -6.15 11.35 -17.40
C THR A 215 -7.09 10.68 -18.38
N SER A 216 -6.96 9.35 -18.50
CA SER A 216 -7.88 8.50 -19.28
C SER A 216 -8.99 7.90 -18.41
N HIS A 217 -8.73 7.71 -17.11
CA HIS A 217 -9.65 7.05 -16.20
C HIS A 217 -9.69 7.74 -14.84
N VAL A 218 -10.89 8.09 -14.40
CA VAL A 218 -11.17 8.62 -13.05
C VAL A 218 -12.18 7.69 -12.38
N THR A 219 -11.82 7.21 -11.19
CA THR A 219 -12.71 6.42 -10.33
C THR A 219 -12.99 7.22 -9.06
N LEU A 220 -14.27 7.45 -8.78
CA LEU A 220 -14.75 8.13 -7.59
C LEU A 220 -15.59 7.13 -6.79
N ASP A 221 -15.22 6.87 -5.54
CA ASP A 221 -15.89 5.91 -4.67
C ASP A 221 -16.07 6.48 -3.26
N ASP A 222 -17.31 6.44 -2.74
CA ASP A 222 -17.67 6.95 -1.42
C ASP A 222 -17.22 8.42 -1.20
N ILE A 223 -17.68 9.30 -2.11
CA ILE A 223 -17.37 10.74 -2.06
C ILE A 223 -18.66 11.51 -1.76
N SER A 224 -18.55 12.44 -0.80
CA SER A 224 -19.60 13.43 -0.53
C SER A 224 -19.03 14.85 -0.63
N GLY A 225 -19.77 15.75 -1.29
CA GLY A 225 -19.39 17.12 -1.56
C GLY A 225 -19.74 17.54 -2.98
N THR A 226 -19.32 18.74 -3.38
CA THR A 226 -19.45 19.24 -4.75
C THR A 226 -18.18 18.88 -5.54
N VAL A 227 -18.36 18.23 -6.69
CA VAL A 227 -17.27 17.83 -7.61
C VAL A 227 -17.25 18.72 -8.83
#